data_ff0b3119b8aaca0d60e6cf2bb7e0d65d
#
_entry.id   ff0b3119b8aaca0d60e6cf2bb7e0d65d
#
_cell.length_a   1.000
_cell.length_b   1.000
_cell.length_c   1.000
_cell.angle_alpha   90.00
_cell.angle_beta   90.00
_cell.angle_gamma   90.00
#
_symmetry.space_group_name_H-M   'P 1'
#
loop_
_entity.id
_entity.type
_entity.pdbx_description
1 polymer ?
#
loop_
_entity_poly.entity_id
_entity_poly.type
_entity_poly.pdbx_seq_one_letter_code
_entity_poly.pdbx_strand_id
1 'polypeptide(L)'
;IEKGLFGGIVMAADIKQENAIIVDHVKKHFKVFLDKGQSFKERLLFRNRRRYENRQVLRDISFTVKRGEAVGLIGHNGCGKSTTLKLLTRILYPDSGTITIKGRVSSLIELGAGFHPDMSGRENIYTNASIFGLSKKEIDSRLQTIIDFSELEQFIDNPVRTYSSGMYMRLAFSVAINVDADVLLIDEIL
;
A
#
# COMPACT_ATOMS: atom_id res chain seq x y z
N ILE A 1 45.93 20.76 24.22
CA ILE A 1 45.73 21.83 25.22
C ILE A 1 44.94 22.91 24.50
N GLU A 2 43.66 23.00 24.69
CA GLU A 2 42.88 24.16 25.05
C GLU A 2 41.39 23.80 25.03
N LYS A 3 40.83 23.83 26.22
CA LYS A 3 39.40 23.71 26.44
C LYS A 3 38.76 25.04 26.10
N GLY A 4 37.93 25.09 25.07
CA GLY A 4 36.98 26.17 24.81
C GLY A 4 35.62 25.74 25.32
N LEU A 5 35.13 26.36 26.39
CA LEU A 5 33.78 26.29 26.89
C LEU A 5 32.84 26.81 25.82
N PHE A 6 31.91 25.98 25.36
CA PHE A 6 30.60 26.41 24.90
C PHE A 6 29.54 25.56 25.59
N GLY A 7 28.93 26.15 26.59
CA GLY A 7 27.73 25.64 27.21
C GLY A 7 26.58 25.74 26.21
N GLY A 8 26.27 24.65 25.54
CA GLY A 8 25.06 24.43 24.79
C GLY A 8 24.42 23.19 25.38
N ILE A 9 23.38 23.35 26.14
CA ILE A 9 22.51 22.27 26.58
C ILE A 9 21.83 21.73 25.35
N VAL A 10 22.39 20.70 24.75
CA VAL A 10 21.64 19.85 23.85
C VAL A 10 20.91 18.86 24.75
N MET A 11 19.72 19.21 25.14
CA MET A 11 18.73 18.22 25.52
C MET A 11 18.35 17.49 24.24
N ALA A 12 19.14 16.50 23.85
CA ALA A 12 18.66 15.44 23.01
C ALA A 12 17.64 14.68 23.88
N ALA A 13 16.38 15.04 23.74
CA ALA A 13 15.32 14.15 24.15
C ALA A 13 15.58 12.87 23.34
N ASP A 14 15.95 11.82 24.05
CA ASP A 14 15.86 10.43 23.54
C ASP A 14 14.38 10.15 23.29
N ILE A 15 13.90 10.64 22.16
CA ILE A 15 12.68 10.14 21.57
C ILE A 15 13.09 8.73 21.17
N LYS A 16 12.78 7.74 21.99
CA LYS A 16 12.78 6.33 21.59
C LYS A 16 12.04 6.29 20.27
N GLN A 17 12.76 6.27 19.17
CA GLN A 17 12.17 6.22 17.83
C GLN A 17 11.42 4.88 17.77
N GLU A 18 10.12 4.96 17.98
CA GLU A 18 9.27 3.79 18.00
C GLU A 18 9.18 3.21 16.60
N ASN A 19 9.35 1.88 16.47
CA ASN A 19 9.21 1.22 15.20
C ASN A 19 7.75 1.32 14.72
N ALA A 20 7.55 1.88 13.53
CA ALA A 20 6.26 1.92 12.83
C ALA A 20 5.96 0.57 12.18
N ILE A 21 6.99 -0.08 11.60
CA ILE A 21 6.88 -1.38 10.95
C ILE A 21 7.95 -2.30 11.52
N ILE A 22 7.57 -3.54 11.82
CA ILE A 22 8.48 -4.64 12.17
C ILE A 22 8.10 -5.83 11.30
N VAL A 23 9.03 -6.29 10.49
CA VAL A 23 8.94 -7.52 9.69
C VAL A 23 9.98 -8.48 10.25
N ASP A 24 9.53 -9.67 10.67
CA ASP A 24 10.39 -10.63 11.36
C ASP A 24 10.27 -12.03 10.75
N HIS A 25 11.35 -12.51 10.16
CA HIS A 25 11.51 -13.83 9.56
C HIS A 25 10.39 -14.24 8.57
N VAL A 26 9.93 -13.28 7.75
CA VAL A 26 8.79 -13.48 6.85
C VAL A 26 9.18 -14.29 5.63
N LYS A 27 8.38 -15.33 5.35
CA LYS A 27 8.48 -16.19 4.16
C LYS A 27 7.15 -16.18 3.41
N LYS A 28 7.23 -16.24 2.06
CA LYS A 28 6.05 -16.32 1.20
C LYS A 28 6.29 -17.22 -0.01
N HIS A 29 5.35 -18.13 -0.22
CA HIS A 29 5.32 -19.04 -1.35
C HIS A 29 4.04 -18.83 -2.16
N PHE A 30 4.12 -19.07 -3.45
CA PHE A 30 2.96 -19.14 -4.34
C PHE A 30 2.91 -20.48 -5.06
N LYS A 31 1.72 -21.04 -5.17
CA LYS A 31 1.48 -22.23 -5.99
C LYS A 31 1.28 -21.79 -7.43
N VAL A 32 2.25 -22.10 -8.29
CA VAL A 32 2.17 -21.85 -9.73
C VAL A 32 1.69 -23.15 -10.40
N PHE A 33 0.55 -23.07 -11.07
CA PHE A 33 0.03 -24.22 -11.83
C PHE A 33 0.76 -24.31 -13.16
N LEU A 34 1.35 -25.47 -13.45
CA LEU A 34 2.14 -25.72 -14.65
C LEU A 34 1.28 -26.26 -15.83
N ASP A 35 -0.04 -26.08 -15.79
CA ASP A 35 -0.93 -26.58 -16.85
C ASP A 35 -0.73 -25.79 -18.16
N LYS A 36 0.21 -26.27 -18.98
CA LYS A 36 0.21 -26.01 -20.43
C LYS A 36 -0.87 -26.88 -21.03
N GLY A 37 -1.84 -26.25 -21.71
CA GLY A 37 -3.00 -26.80 -22.39
C GLY A 37 -2.95 -28.27 -22.72
N GLN A 38 -3.53 -29.11 -21.89
CA GLN A 38 -3.65 -30.53 -22.14
C GLN A 38 -4.84 -30.79 -23.06
N SER A 39 -4.60 -31.60 -24.09
CA SER A 39 -5.63 -32.14 -24.99
C SER A 39 -6.75 -32.84 -24.18
N PHE A 40 -7.97 -32.76 -24.67
CA PHE A 40 -9.15 -33.38 -24.03
C PHE A 40 -8.93 -34.86 -23.67
N LYS A 41 -8.09 -35.60 -24.42
CA LYS A 41 -7.74 -37.01 -24.17
C LYS A 41 -6.88 -37.20 -22.91
N GLU A 42 -5.95 -36.28 -22.64
CA GLU A 42 -5.12 -36.37 -21.44
C GLU A 42 -5.89 -36.03 -20.15
N ARG A 43 -6.93 -35.20 -20.27
CA ARG A 43 -7.82 -34.84 -19.16
C ARG A 43 -8.63 -36.02 -18.65
N LEU A 44 -8.94 -37.00 -19.52
CA LEU A 44 -9.69 -38.21 -19.16
C LEU A 44 -8.82 -39.30 -18.51
N LEU A 45 -7.54 -39.37 -18.93
CA LEU A 45 -6.59 -40.39 -18.44
C LEU A 45 -5.87 -40.02 -17.15
N PHE A 46 -5.67 -38.68 -16.89
CA PHE A 46 -4.94 -38.19 -15.70
C PHE A 46 -5.82 -37.36 -14.78
N ARG A 47 -6.92 -37.95 -14.30
CA ARG A 47 -7.96 -37.30 -13.51
C ARG A 47 -7.53 -36.68 -12.17
N ASN A 48 -6.23 -36.77 -11.74
CA ASN A 48 -5.91 -36.34 -10.36
C ASN A 48 -4.47 -35.81 -10.07
N ARG A 49 -3.73 -35.30 -11.05
CA ARG A 49 -2.44 -34.64 -10.74
C ARG A 49 -2.37 -33.26 -11.37
N ARG A 50 -3.02 -32.26 -10.73
CA ARG A 50 -2.67 -30.86 -10.97
C ARG A 50 -1.23 -30.68 -10.52
N ARG A 51 -0.30 -30.62 -11.47
CA ARG A 51 1.11 -30.29 -11.19
C ARG A 51 1.17 -28.82 -10.83
N TYR A 52 1.45 -28.51 -9.59
CA TYR A 52 1.79 -27.17 -9.14
C TYR A 52 3.24 -27.17 -8.66
N GLU A 53 3.92 -26.07 -8.88
CA GLU A 53 5.23 -25.78 -8.33
C GLU A 53 5.08 -24.75 -7.21
N ASN A 54 5.67 -25.03 -6.06
CA ASN A 54 5.74 -24.06 -4.99
C ASN A 54 6.90 -23.10 -5.28
N ARG A 55 6.59 -21.90 -5.74
CA ARG A 55 7.59 -20.86 -5.98
C ARG A 55 7.76 -20.01 -4.73
N GLN A 56 8.92 -20.08 -4.12
CA GLN A 56 9.27 -19.23 -2.99
C GLN A 56 9.66 -17.83 -3.50
N VAL A 57 8.88 -16.83 -3.11
CA VAL A 57 9.10 -15.42 -3.50
C VAL A 57 9.86 -14.67 -2.42
N LEU A 58 9.49 -14.86 -1.15
CA LEU A 58 10.23 -14.32 -0.01
C LEU A 58 10.79 -15.48 0.79
N ARG A 59 12.11 -15.48 0.97
CA ARG A 59 12.81 -16.63 1.59
C ARG A 59 12.98 -16.51 3.09
N ASP A 60 13.28 -15.33 3.56
CA ASP A 60 13.41 -14.98 4.98
C ASP A 60 13.79 -13.50 5.05
N ILE A 61 12.80 -12.63 5.18
CA ILE A 61 13.05 -11.20 5.24
C ILE A 61 12.75 -10.67 6.64
N SER A 62 13.67 -9.87 7.14
CA SER A 62 13.53 -9.17 8.42
C SER A 62 14.04 -7.75 8.27
N PHE A 63 13.23 -6.77 8.66
CA PHE A 63 13.62 -5.37 8.73
C PHE A 63 12.66 -4.60 9.64
N THR A 64 13.09 -3.42 10.05
CA THR A 64 12.27 -2.49 10.83
C THR A 64 12.29 -1.12 10.17
N VAL A 65 11.17 -0.38 10.29
CA VAL A 65 11.06 1.02 9.86
C VAL A 65 10.61 1.83 11.06
N LYS A 66 11.33 2.89 11.37
CA LYS A 66 11.03 3.80 12.46
C LYS A 66 9.98 4.84 12.04
N ARG A 67 9.31 5.45 13.01
CA ARG A 67 8.44 6.60 12.71
C ARG A 67 9.22 7.73 12.07
N GLY A 68 8.66 8.30 10.98
CA GLY A 68 9.29 9.38 10.21
C GLY A 68 10.44 8.93 9.29
N GLU A 69 10.73 7.64 9.23
CA GLU A 69 11.74 7.09 8.33
C GLU A 69 11.14 6.80 6.95
N ALA A 70 11.88 7.13 5.89
CA ALA A 70 11.57 6.74 4.51
C ALA A 70 12.50 5.61 4.07
N VAL A 71 11.91 4.49 3.64
CA VAL A 71 12.64 3.28 3.22
C VAL A 71 12.25 2.90 1.80
N GLY A 72 13.25 2.69 0.93
CA GLY A 72 13.06 2.22 -0.44
C GLY A 72 13.35 0.72 -0.59
N LEU A 73 12.44 -0.01 -1.24
CA LEU A 73 12.66 -1.40 -1.63
C LEU A 73 13.25 -1.43 -3.05
N ILE A 74 14.54 -1.76 -3.17
CA ILE A 74 15.26 -1.79 -4.45
C ILE A 74 15.57 -3.24 -4.84
N GLY A 75 15.44 -3.55 -6.12
CA GLY A 75 15.75 -4.87 -6.65
C GLY A 75 15.18 -5.09 -8.06
N HIS A 76 15.62 -6.17 -8.72
CA HIS A 76 15.13 -6.53 -10.06
C HIS A 76 13.64 -6.94 -10.05
N ASN A 77 13.01 -6.98 -11.22
CA ASN A 77 11.62 -7.41 -11.36
C ASN A 77 11.46 -8.86 -10.91
N GLY A 78 10.41 -9.11 -10.12
CA GLY A 78 10.13 -10.44 -9.56
C GLY A 78 10.92 -10.80 -8.30
N CYS A 79 11.73 -9.89 -7.71
CA CYS A 79 12.43 -10.17 -6.45
C CYS A 79 11.55 -10.10 -5.20
N GLY A 80 10.27 -9.73 -5.33
CA GLY A 80 9.31 -9.73 -4.22
C GLY A 80 8.94 -8.36 -3.65
N LYS A 81 9.33 -7.22 -4.26
CA LYS A 81 8.98 -5.86 -3.79
C LYS A 81 7.48 -5.69 -3.58
N SER A 82 6.69 -5.84 -4.65
CA SER A 82 5.22 -5.71 -4.58
C SER A 82 4.57 -6.78 -3.71
N THR A 83 5.18 -7.98 -3.58
CA THR A 83 4.73 -9.00 -2.63
C THR A 83 4.92 -8.53 -1.20
N THR A 84 6.06 -7.93 -0.88
CA THR A 84 6.33 -7.36 0.45
C THR A 84 5.34 -6.25 0.77
N LEU A 85 5.10 -5.32 -0.16
CA LEU A 85 4.11 -4.26 0.02
C LEU A 85 2.69 -4.81 0.24
N LYS A 86 2.28 -5.84 -0.54
CA LYS A 86 0.98 -6.50 -0.36
C LYS A 86 0.85 -7.25 0.97
N LEU A 87 1.94 -7.71 1.54
CA LEU A 87 1.96 -8.25 2.91
C LEU A 87 1.80 -7.16 3.97
N LEU A 88 2.45 -6.00 3.77
CA LEU A 88 2.31 -4.85 4.66
C LEU A 88 0.88 -4.28 4.64
N THR A 89 0.20 -4.27 3.50
CA THR A 89 -1.21 -3.85 3.39
C THR A 89 -2.21 -4.91 3.82
N ARG A 90 -1.75 -6.11 4.24
CA ARG A 90 -2.60 -7.26 4.58
C ARG A 90 -3.48 -7.78 3.44
N ILE A 91 -3.20 -7.40 2.19
CA ILE A 91 -3.79 -8.03 0.98
C ILE A 91 -3.33 -9.49 0.89
N LEU A 92 -2.07 -9.74 1.29
CA LEU A 92 -1.51 -11.07 1.45
C LEU A 92 -1.12 -11.33 2.90
N TYR A 93 -1.06 -12.60 3.28
CA TYR A 93 -0.56 -13.04 4.58
C TYR A 93 0.74 -13.82 4.41
N PRO A 94 1.70 -13.70 5.33
CA PRO A 94 2.92 -14.50 5.31
C PRO A 94 2.62 -15.97 5.58
N ASP A 95 3.44 -16.87 5.03
CA ASP A 95 3.33 -18.31 5.32
C ASP A 95 4.07 -18.65 6.61
N SER A 96 5.07 -17.86 6.99
CA SER A 96 5.73 -17.88 8.29
C SER A 96 6.35 -16.52 8.62
N GLY A 97 6.69 -16.29 9.87
CA GLY A 97 7.17 -15.02 10.39
C GLY A 97 6.02 -14.10 10.79
N THR A 98 6.34 -12.90 11.21
CA THR A 98 5.35 -11.92 11.69
C THR A 98 5.55 -10.54 11.08
N ILE A 99 4.44 -9.81 10.93
CA ILE A 99 4.44 -8.41 10.50
C ILE A 99 3.63 -7.62 11.50
N THR A 100 4.27 -6.66 12.13
CA THR A 100 3.63 -5.72 13.07
C THR A 100 3.71 -4.32 12.49
N ILE A 101 2.56 -3.64 12.38
CA ILE A 101 2.48 -2.25 11.95
C ILE A 101 1.70 -1.49 13.01
N LYS A 102 2.26 -0.37 13.45
CA LYS A 102 1.64 0.51 14.44
C LYS A 102 1.04 1.72 13.75
N GLY A 103 -0.24 1.92 13.95
CA GLY A 103 -0.98 3.04 13.39
C GLY A 103 -1.76 2.71 12.13
N ARG A 104 -2.29 3.76 11.48
CA ARG A 104 -3.10 3.70 10.28
C ARG A 104 -2.19 3.59 9.04
N VAL A 105 -2.52 2.64 8.17
CA VAL A 105 -1.80 2.42 6.90
C VAL A 105 -2.61 3.01 5.75
N SER A 106 -2.00 3.86 4.95
CA SER A 106 -2.50 4.25 3.63
C SER A 106 -1.63 3.62 2.54
N SER A 107 -2.26 3.13 1.48
CA SER A 107 -1.57 2.44 0.40
C SER A 107 -1.92 3.05 -0.95
N LEU A 108 -0.90 3.44 -1.68
CA LEU A 108 -1.01 3.87 -3.07
C LEU A 108 -0.83 2.71 -4.08
N ILE A 109 -0.79 1.46 -3.60
CA ILE A 109 -0.61 0.26 -4.44
C ILE A 109 -1.81 0.06 -5.37
N GLU A 110 -3.01 0.38 -4.89
CA GLU A 110 -4.26 0.24 -5.63
C GLU A 110 -5.03 1.56 -5.60
N LEU A 111 -4.45 2.61 -6.23
CA LEU A 111 -5.09 3.91 -6.33
C LEU A 111 -6.46 3.81 -7.01
N GLY A 112 -7.47 4.38 -6.37
CA GLY A 112 -8.84 4.33 -6.85
C GLY A 112 -9.55 3.01 -6.59
N ALA A 113 -8.96 2.09 -5.82
CA ALA A 113 -9.67 0.89 -5.37
C ALA A 113 -10.95 1.31 -4.62
N GLY A 114 -12.08 0.72 -5.03
CA GLY A 114 -13.40 1.08 -4.49
C GLY A 114 -14.09 2.28 -5.15
N PHE A 115 -13.49 2.91 -6.16
CA PHE A 115 -14.20 3.89 -6.97
C PHE A 115 -15.29 3.22 -7.80
N HIS A 116 -16.51 3.77 -7.72
CA HIS A 116 -17.62 3.31 -8.51
C HIS A 116 -17.78 4.20 -9.75
N PRO A 117 -17.76 3.63 -10.96
CA PRO A 117 -17.75 4.43 -12.20
C PRO A 117 -18.97 5.31 -12.40
N ASP A 118 -20.13 4.90 -11.90
CA ASP A 118 -21.39 5.65 -12.06
C ASP A 118 -21.62 6.70 -10.97
N MET A 119 -20.81 6.71 -9.91
CA MET A 119 -20.86 7.74 -8.87
C MET A 119 -20.01 8.94 -9.28
N SER A 120 -20.38 10.12 -8.77
CA SER A 120 -19.61 11.34 -8.91
C SER A 120 -18.23 11.24 -8.22
N GLY A 121 -17.30 12.14 -8.59
CA GLY A 121 -16.02 12.24 -7.89
C GLY A 121 -16.20 12.49 -6.41
N ARG A 122 -17.15 13.37 -6.04
CA ARG A 122 -17.49 13.67 -4.65
C ARG A 122 -17.93 12.42 -3.87
N GLU A 123 -18.86 11.63 -4.40
CA GLU A 123 -19.31 10.38 -3.77
C GLU A 123 -18.19 9.37 -3.66
N ASN A 124 -17.32 9.29 -4.66
CA ASN A 124 -16.15 8.43 -4.62
C ASN A 124 -15.11 8.86 -3.57
N ILE A 125 -14.97 10.18 -3.29
CA ILE A 125 -14.16 10.64 -2.16
C ILE A 125 -14.69 10.05 -0.85
N TYR A 126 -16.01 10.15 -0.60
CA TYR A 126 -16.60 9.60 0.62
C TYR A 126 -16.41 8.10 0.74
N THR A 127 -16.68 7.36 -0.34
CA THR A 127 -16.54 5.90 -0.36
C THR A 127 -15.09 5.48 -0.11
N ASN A 128 -14.15 6.08 -0.85
CA ASN A 128 -12.74 5.71 -0.76
C ASN A 128 -12.11 6.11 0.58
N ALA A 129 -12.38 7.33 1.06
CA ALA A 129 -11.88 7.77 2.36
C ALA A 129 -12.45 6.92 3.52
N SER A 130 -13.70 6.43 3.39
CA SER A 130 -14.28 5.50 4.36
C SER A 130 -13.57 4.13 4.35
N ILE A 131 -13.14 3.65 3.19
CA ILE A 131 -12.32 2.42 3.08
C ILE A 131 -10.99 2.59 3.83
N PHE A 132 -10.40 3.78 3.79
CA PHE A 132 -9.21 4.11 4.59
C PHE A 132 -9.52 4.34 6.07
N GLY A 133 -10.78 4.18 6.49
CA GLY A 133 -11.19 4.22 7.89
C GLY A 133 -11.47 5.64 8.43
N LEU A 134 -11.69 6.64 7.56
CA LEU A 134 -12.15 7.96 8.00
C LEU A 134 -13.64 7.93 8.30
N SER A 135 -14.03 8.57 9.39
CA SER A 135 -15.42 8.86 9.70
C SER A 135 -15.97 9.95 8.77
N LYS A 136 -17.30 9.99 8.60
CA LYS A 136 -17.95 11.04 7.80
C LYS A 136 -17.52 12.45 8.21
N LYS A 137 -17.42 12.72 9.52
CA LYS A 137 -17.00 14.02 10.05
C LYS A 137 -15.57 14.39 9.63
N GLU A 138 -14.66 13.43 9.63
CA GLU A 138 -13.28 13.63 9.18
C GLU A 138 -13.24 13.90 7.67
N ILE A 139 -14.07 13.19 6.89
CA ILE A 139 -14.17 13.40 5.44
C ILE A 139 -14.74 14.79 5.15
N ASP A 140 -15.84 15.18 5.81
CA ASP A 140 -16.47 16.51 5.64
C ASP A 140 -15.46 17.63 5.90
N SER A 141 -14.60 17.48 6.92
CA SER A 141 -13.58 18.49 7.26
C SER A 141 -12.44 18.61 6.23
N ARG A 142 -12.22 17.60 5.41
CA ARG A 142 -11.11 17.52 4.43
C ARG A 142 -11.60 17.58 2.99
N LEU A 143 -12.90 17.48 2.78
CA LEU A 143 -13.50 17.35 1.44
C LEU A 143 -13.02 18.43 0.49
N GLN A 144 -13.05 19.69 0.92
CA GLN A 144 -12.62 20.79 0.09
C GLN A 144 -11.13 20.72 -0.23
N THR A 145 -10.29 20.40 0.74
CA THR A 145 -8.84 20.23 0.54
C THR A 145 -8.54 19.10 -0.47
N ILE A 146 -9.29 17.99 -0.41
CA ILE A 146 -9.14 16.88 -1.36
C ILE A 146 -9.53 17.33 -2.77
N ILE A 147 -10.65 18.08 -2.89
CA ILE A 147 -11.13 18.59 -4.19
C ILE A 147 -10.10 19.58 -4.76
N ASP A 148 -9.66 20.56 -3.98
CA ASP A 148 -8.69 21.57 -4.41
C ASP A 148 -7.38 20.93 -4.86
N PHE A 149 -6.89 19.95 -4.10
CA PHE A 149 -5.66 19.23 -4.44
C PHE A 149 -5.79 18.41 -5.74
N SER A 150 -7.00 17.90 -6.03
CA SER A 150 -7.25 17.14 -7.26
C SER A 150 -7.34 18.02 -8.50
N GLU A 151 -7.56 19.33 -8.34
CA GLU A 151 -7.86 20.31 -9.43
C GLU A 151 -9.05 19.87 -10.30
N LEU A 152 -10.08 19.29 -9.67
CA LEU A 152 -11.25 18.73 -10.36
C LEU A 152 -12.56 19.42 -9.97
N GLU A 153 -12.52 20.65 -9.44
CA GLU A 153 -13.68 21.37 -8.91
C GLU A 153 -14.83 21.42 -9.92
N GLN A 154 -14.51 21.66 -11.19
CA GLN A 154 -15.50 21.76 -12.26
C GLN A 154 -16.13 20.42 -12.67
N PHE A 155 -15.47 19.32 -12.32
CA PHE A 155 -15.85 17.96 -12.72
C PHE A 155 -16.27 17.09 -11.55
N ILE A 156 -16.15 17.58 -10.32
CA ILE A 156 -16.27 16.76 -9.10
C ILE A 156 -17.65 16.10 -8.95
N ASP A 157 -18.67 16.73 -9.47
CA ASP A 157 -20.05 16.22 -9.41
C ASP A 157 -20.45 15.38 -10.65
N ASN A 158 -19.51 15.19 -11.59
CA ASN A 158 -19.71 14.31 -12.74
C ASN A 158 -19.36 12.85 -12.39
N PRO A 159 -20.00 11.85 -13.04
CA PRO A 159 -19.65 10.44 -12.86
C PRO A 159 -18.20 10.16 -13.25
N VAL A 160 -17.49 9.39 -12.43
CA VAL A 160 -16.04 9.12 -12.62
C VAL A 160 -15.75 8.37 -13.92
N ARG A 161 -16.72 7.61 -14.47
CA ARG A 161 -16.58 7.01 -15.82
C ARG A 161 -16.32 8.01 -16.94
N THR A 162 -16.61 9.29 -16.72
CA THR A 162 -16.37 10.37 -17.71
C THR A 162 -14.98 10.99 -17.56
N TYR A 163 -14.23 10.60 -16.53
CA TYR A 163 -12.90 11.13 -16.26
C TYR A 163 -11.87 10.54 -17.22
N SER A 164 -10.89 11.33 -17.58
CA SER A 164 -9.65 10.78 -18.17
C SER A 164 -8.89 9.97 -17.14
N SER A 165 -7.97 9.11 -17.60
CA SER A 165 -7.11 8.35 -16.69
C SER A 165 -6.32 9.25 -15.73
N GLY A 166 -5.86 10.41 -16.22
CA GLY A 166 -5.17 11.40 -15.38
C GLY A 166 -6.07 12.03 -14.32
N MET A 167 -7.32 12.38 -14.66
CA MET A 167 -8.29 12.89 -13.69
C MET A 167 -8.61 11.85 -12.63
N TYR A 168 -8.82 10.60 -13.05
CA TYR A 168 -9.06 9.47 -12.16
C TYR A 168 -7.92 9.29 -11.15
N MET A 169 -6.67 9.26 -11.66
CA MET A 169 -5.50 9.08 -10.82
C MET A 169 -5.26 10.27 -9.87
N ARG A 170 -5.48 11.51 -10.33
CA ARG A 170 -5.38 12.70 -9.48
C ARG A 170 -6.37 12.66 -8.33
N LEU A 171 -7.64 12.32 -8.61
CA LEU A 171 -8.64 12.20 -7.56
C LEU A 171 -8.26 11.12 -6.53
N ALA A 172 -7.90 9.93 -7.01
CA ALA A 172 -7.52 8.81 -6.15
C ALA A 172 -6.29 9.14 -5.27
N PHE A 173 -5.29 9.79 -5.86
CA PHE A 173 -4.10 10.25 -5.15
C PHE A 173 -4.45 11.31 -4.09
N SER A 174 -5.31 12.27 -4.45
CA SER A 174 -5.75 13.34 -3.55
C SER A 174 -6.45 12.79 -2.31
N VAL A 175 -7.28 11.75 -2.47
CA VAL A 175 -7.89 11.08 -1.31
C VAL A 175 -6.83 10.40 -0.47
N ALA A 176 -5.95 9.60 -1.09
CA ALA A 176 -4.99 8.77 -0.39
C ALA A 176 -3.97 9.55 0.46
N ILE A 177 -3.54 10.74 0.00
CA ILE A 177 -2.59 11.58 0.77
C ILE A 177 -3.26 12.42 1.85
N ASN A 178 -4.57 12.68 1.73
CA ASN A 178 -5.34 13.42 2.73
C ASN A 178 -5.92 12.52 3.83
N VAL A 179 -5.59 11.23 3.82
CA VAL A 179 -5.80 10.33 4.96
C VAL A 179 -4.62 10.49 5.91
N ASP A 180 -4.88 10.82 7.20
CA ASP A 180 -3.81 10.84 8.21
C ASP A 180 -3.30 9.41 8.43
N ALA A 181 -2.32 9.03 7.65
CA ALA A 181 -1.67 7.74 7.76
C ALA A 181 -0.38 7.87 8.57
N ASP A 182 -0.19 6.95 9.51
CA ASP A 182 1.10 6.79 10.21
C ASP A 182 2.14 6.12 9.33
N VAL A 183 1.66 5.32 8.36
CA VAL A 183 2.48 4.58 7.39
C VAL A 183 1.90 4.76 5.99
N LEU A 184 2.71 5.28 5.07
CA LEU A 184 2.37 5.42 3.66
C LEU A 184 3.15 4.40 2.83
N LEU A 185 2.44 3.54 2.10
CA LEU A 185 3.03 2.52 1.24
C LEU A 185 2.83 2.90 -0.22
N ILE A 186 3.93 2.99 -0.97
CA ILE A 186 3.93 3.41 -2.38
C ILE A 186 4.53 2.28 -3.22
N ASP A 187 3.82 1.78 -4.21
CA ASP A 187 4.37 0.90 -5.26
C ASP A 187 4.59 1.74 -6.54
N GLU A 188 5.27 1.23 -7.53
CA GLU A 188 5.56 1.92 -8.79
C GLU A 188 4.31 2.64 -9.35
N ILE A 189 4.23 3.97 -9.16
CA ILE A 189 3.11 4.82 -9.61
C ILE A 189 3.39 5.43 -11.01
N LEU A 190 4.43 4.96 -11.70
CA LEU A 190 4.86 5.49 -13.00
C LEU A 190 4.72 4.45 -14.08
#